data_de57e21d70a7d315670dd322b1d5b8c3
#
_entry.id   de57e21d70a7d315670dd322b1d5b8c3
#
_cell.length_a   1.000
_cell.length_b   1.000
_cell.length_c   1.000
_cell.angle_alpha   90.00
_cell.angle_beta   90.00
_cell.angle_gamma   90.00
#
_symmetry.space_group_name_H-M   'P 1'
#
loop_
_entity.id
_entity.type
_entity.pdbx_description
1 polymer ?
#
loop_
_entity_poly.entity_id
_entity_poly.type
_entity_poly.pdbx_seq_one_letter_code
_entity_poly.pdbx_strand_id
1 'polypeptide(L)'
;MRDYRIETTEFEFLSILSLTIDKEINKHACAIITGLISDENAAGYRDELTRDVWVRISAIDEDSQRTDLVHGIVAGFTMEGFPHRTVLTLKIMSAHG
;
A
#
# COMPACT_ATOMS: atom_id res chain seq x y z
N MET A 1 11.80 7.38 -15.68
CA MET A 1 11.07 6.32 -14.96
C MET A 1 10.37 6.93 -13.75
N ARG A 2 9.13 6.57 -13.54
CA ARG A 2 8.34 7.14 -12.46
C ARG A 2 8.41 6.23 -11.23
N ASP A 3 8.79 6.80 -10.10
CA ASP A 3 8.82 6.07 -8.85
C ASP A 3 7.54 6.28 -8.06
N TYR A 4 7.15 5.27 -7.31
CA TYR A 4 6.00 5.36 -6.41
C TYR A 4 6.47 5.33 -4.97
N ARG A 5 5.79 6.09 -4.14
CA ARG A 5 6.07 6.13 -2.71
C ARG A 5 4.81 5.77 -1.94
N ILE A 6 4.97 4.83 -1.03
CA ILE A 6 3.90 4.40 -0.15
C ILE A 6 4.21 4.91 1.25
N GLU A 7 3.34 5.73 1.79
CA GLU A 7 3.53 6.33 3.11
C GLU A 7 2.49 5.84 4.08
N THR A 8 2.96 5.32 5.19
CA THR A 8 2.15 4.92 6.34
C THR A 8 3.06 4.86 7.54
N THR A 9 2.50 5.00 8.74
CA THR A 9 3.28 4.94 9.98
C THR A 9 3.32 3.55 10.61
N GLU A 10 2.43 2.65 10.17
CA GLU A 10 2.23 1.37 10.83
C GLU A 10 3.03 0.22 10.25
N PHE A 11 3.48 0.35 9.01
CA PHE A 11 4.27 -0.71 8.38
C PHE A 11 5.17 -0.14 7.29
N GLU A 12 6.07 -0.96 6.81
CA GLU A 12 7.00 -0.58 5.75
C GLU A 12 7.22 -1.76 4.81
N PHE A 13 7.17 -1.49 3.50
CA PHE A 13 7.51 -2.48 2.50
C PHE A 13 9.02 -2.49 2.26
N LEU A 14 9.60 -3.68 2.19
CA LEU A 14 10.99 -3.83 1.76
C LEU A 14 11.11 -3.63 0.26
N SER A 15 10.11 -4.06 -0.49
CA SER A 15 10.08 -3.94 -1.94
C SER A 15 8.64 -4.00 -2.42
N ILE A 16 8.29 -3.20 -3.41
CA ILE A 16 6.97 -3.23 -4.04
C ILE A 16 7.05 -4.12 -5.27
N LEU A 17 6.22 -5.16 -5.30
CA LEU A 17 6.16 -6.10 -6.41
C LEU A 17 5.16 -5.67 -7.47
N SER A 18 4.03 -5.13 -7.05
CA SER A 18 3.02 -4.63 -7.98
C SER A 18 2.15 -3.57 -7.34
N LEU A 19 1.66 -2.65 -8.16
CA LEU A 19 0.76 -1.60 -7.73
C LEU A 19 -0.27 -1.39 -8.84
N THR A 20 -1.54 -1.55 -8.50
CA THR A 20 -2.65 -1.30 -9.42
C THR A 20 -3.56 -0.25 -8.80
N ILE A 21 -3.89 0.78 -9.55
CA ILE A 21 -4.80 1.84 -9.11
C ILE A 21 -5.97 1.89 -10.07
N ASP A 22 -7.16 1.74 -9.52
CA ASP A 22 -8.41 1.80 -10.25
C ASP A 22 -9.15 3.05 -9.81
N LYS A 23 -9.41 3.94 -10.77
CA LYS A 23 -10.19 5.17 -10.51
C LYS A 23 -11.44 5.15 -11.37
N GLU A 24 -12.59 5.19 -10.73
CA GLU A 24 -13.86 5.28 -11.43
C GLU A 24 -14.47 6.65 -11.22
N ILE A 25 -15.15 7.13 -12.25
CA ILE A 25 -15.85 8.41 -12.18
C ILE A 25 -16.98 8.30 -11.16
N ASN A 26 -17.03 9.24 -10.22
CA ASN A 26 -18.05 9.32 -9.17
C ASN A 26 -18.00 8.16 -8.16
N LYS A 27 -16.88 7.42 -8.13
CA LYS A 27 -16.67 6.37 -7.15
C LYS A 27 -15.34 6.55 -6.45
N HIS A 28 -15.17 5.85 -5.35
CA HIS A 28 -13.92 5.87 -4.62
C HIS A 28 -12.82 5.20 -5.45
N ALA A 29 -11.64 5.78 -5.43
CA ALA A 29 -10.48 5.12 -6.02
C ALA A 29 -10.11 3.92 -5.17
N CYS A 30 -9.61 2.88 -5.82
CA CYS A 30 -9.15 1.67 -5.16
C CYS A 30 -7.74 1.37 -5.63
N ALA A 31 -6.88 0.96 -4.71
CA ALA A 31 -5.52 0.57 -5.04
C ALA A 31 -5.24 -0.81 -4.46
N ILE A 32 -4.48 -1.61 -5.19
CA ILE A 32 -4.01 -2.90 -4.73
C ILE A 32 -2.49 -2.89 -4.81
N ILE A 33 -1.85 -3.10 -3.67
CA ILE A 33 -0.40 -3.09 -3.55
C ILE A 33 0.05 -4.47 -3.09
N THR A 34 0.99 -5.06 -3.81
CA THR A 34 1.63 -6.30 -3.39
C THR A 34 3.11 -6.03 -3.19
N GLY A 35 3.64 -6.40 -2.05
CA GLY A 35 5.04 -6.16 -1.75
C GLY A 35 5.59 -7.12 -0.72
N LEU A 36 6.90 -7.05 -0.55
CA LEU A 36 7.62 -7.86 0.44
C LEU A 36 7.72 -7.09 1.76
N ILE A 37 7.54 -7.79 2.85
CA ILE A 37 7.74 -7.24 4.19
C ILE A 37 8.70 -8.14 4.96
N SER A 38 9.25 -7.61 6.04
CA SER A 38 10.14 -8.36 6.91
C SER A 38 9.37 -9.48 7.64
N ASP A 39 9.92 -10.69 7.64
CA ASP A 39 9.32 -11.79 8.37
C ASP A 39 9.24 -11.49 9.88
N GLU A 40 10.21 -10.77 10.40
CA GLU A 40 10.23 -10.40 11.81
C GLU A 40 9.07 -9.52 12.20
N ASN A 41 8.61 -8.69 11.28
CA ASN A 41 7.56 -7.72 11.54
C ASN A 41 6.17 -8.21 11.09
N ALA A 42 6.09 -9.35 10.41
CA ALA A 42 4.86 -9.80 9.78
C ALA A 42 3.70 -9.95 10.79
N ALA A 43 3.96 -10.55 11.95
CA ALA A 43 2.92 -10.73 12.96
C ALA A 43 2.41 -9.39 13.51
N GLY A 44 3.33 -8.46 13.76
CA GLY A 44 2.98 -7.10 14.22
C GLY A 44 2.18 -6.33 13.19
N TYR A 45 2.57 -6.43 11.92
CA TYR A 45 1.85 -5.77 10.83
C TYR A 45 0.45 -6.34 10.67
N ARG A 46 0.28 -7.65 10.81
CA ARG A 46 -1.03 -8.27 10.75
C ARG A 46 -1.96 -7.71 11.82
N ASP A 47 -1.46 -7.52 13.03
CA ASP A 47 -2.23 -6.95 14.12
C ASP A 47 -2.60 -5.49 13.85
N GLU A 48 -1.65 -4.69 13.36
CA GLU A 48 -1.90 -3.29 13.01
C GLU A 48 -2.91 -3.15 11.87
N LEU A 49 -2.87 -4.04 10.88
CA LEU A 49 -3.75 -3.98 9.72
C LEU A 49 -5.19 -4.38 10.03
N THR A 50 -5.46 -4.91 11.22
CA THR A 50 -6.85 -5.13 11.65
C THR A 50 -7.53 -3.85 12.13
N ARG A 51 -6.76 -2.76 12.24
CA ARG A 51 -7.26 -1.44 12.63
C ARG A 51 -7.34 -0.54 11.42
N ASP A 52 -7.89 0.65 11.59
CA ASP A 52 -7.94 1.64 10.52
C ASP A 52 -6.52 2.18 10.27
N VAL A 53 -5.93 1.77 9.19
CA VAL A 53 -4.58 2.22 8.79
C VAL A 53 -4.69 3.11 7.57
N TRP A 54 -4.16 4.32 7.66
CA TRP A 54 -4.13 5.27 6.55
C TRP A 54 -2.89 5.07 5.71
N VAL A 55 -3.08 5.08 4.40
CA VAL A 55 -1.99 4.90 3.44
C VAL A 55 -2.10 5.97 2.36
N ARG A 56 -0.98 6.57 2.03
CA ARG A 56 -0.88 7.52 0.92
C ARG A 56 0.04 6.94 -0.14
N ILE A 57 -0.43 6.94 -1.38
CA ILE A 57 0.35 6.50 -2.53
C ILE A 57 0.62 7.71 -3.40
N SER A 58 1.87 7.99 -3.68
CA SER A 58 2.29 9.12 -4.48
C SER A 58 3.17 8.66 -5.63
N ALA A 59 3.10 9.37 -6.75
CA ALA A 59 4.07 9.21 -7.84
C ALA A 59 5.11 10.31 -7.73
N ILE A 60 6.37 9.97 -7.95
CA ILE A 60 7.46 10.92 -7.94
C ILE A 60 8.09 10.92 -9.32
N ASP A 61 8.12 12.08 -9.98
CA ASP A 61 8.68 12.19 -11.31
C ASP A 61 10.18 12.49 -11.28
N GLU A 62 10.78 12.66 -12.45
CA GLU A 62 12.21 12.89 -12.59
C GLU A 62 12.66 14.20 -11.96
N ASP A 63 11.77 15.17 -11.85
CA ASP A 63 12.04 16.46 -11.21
C ASP A 63 11.82 16.44 -9.72
N SER A 64 11.61 15.27 -9.14
CA SER A 64 11.30 15.07 -7.73
C SER A 64 9.97 15.70 -7.30
N GLN A 65 9.10 15.98 -8.27
CA GLN A 65 7.75 16.45 -7.96
C GLN A 65 6.86 15.28 -7.60
N ARG A 66 6.05 15.51 -6.60
CA ARG A 66 5.21 14.48 -6.02
C ARG A 66 3.75 14.74 -6.34
N THR A 67 3.07 13.71 -6.84
CA THR A 67 1.65 13.75 -7.13
C THR A 67 0.96 12.67 -6.31
N ASP A 68 0.04 13.07 -5.44
CA ASP A 68 -0.73 12.10 -4.66
C ASP A 68 -1.74 11.39 -5.56
N LEU A 69 -1.69 10.06 -5.57
CA LEU A 69 -2.57 9.24 -6.39
C LEU A 69 -3.75 8.71 -5.61
N VAL A 70 -3.50 8.18 -4.41
CA VAL A 70 -4.53 7.64 -3.54
C VAL A 70 -4.18 7.98 -2.11
N HIS A 71 -5.15 8.41 -1.34
CA HIS A 71 -5.03 8.58 0.10
C HIS A 71 -6.28 7.99 0.73
N GLY A 72 -6.12 6.90 1.43
CA GLY A 72 -7.26 6.18 1.96
C GLY A 72 -6.89 5.22 3.07
N ILE A 73 -7.82 4.33 3.39
CA ILE A 73 -7.65 3.34 4.44
C ILE A 73 -7.53 1.95 3.84
N VAL A 74 -6.82 1.09 4.56
CA VAL A 74 -6.71 -0.32 4.19
C VAL A 74 -8.08 -0.97 4.41
N ALA A 75 -8.71 -1.40 3.33
CA ALA A 75 -10.01 -2.05 3.37
C ALA A 75 -9.88 -3.57 3.57
N GLY A 76 -8.73 -4.14 3.23
CA GLY A 76 -8.47 -5.55 3.41
C GLY A 76 -7.03 -5.87 3.09
N PHE A 77 -6.57 -7.02 3.54
CA PHE A 77 -5.21 -7.45 3.27
C PHE A 77 -5.12 -8.97 3.24
N THR A 78 -4.11 -9.49 2.54
CA THR A 78 -3.71 -10.88 2.62
C THR A 78 -2.22 -10.94 2.88
N MET A 79 -1.78 -11.95 3.60
CA MET A 79 -0.39 -12.12 3.96
C MET A 79 0.01 -13.57 3.73
N GLU A 80 1.01 -13.80 2.89
CA GLU A 80 1.49 -15.14 2.57
C GLU A 80 2.95 -15.28 2.98
N GLY A 81 3.24 -16.28 3.81
CA GLY A 81 4.60 -16.59 4.22
C GLY A 81 5.26 -17.57 3.27
N PHE A 82 6.45 -17.23 2.81
CA PHE A 82 7.32 -18.12 2.03
C PHE A 82 8.63 -18.29 2.79
N PRO A 83 9.42 -19.31 2.47
CA PRO A 83 10.76 -19.39 3.05
C PRO A 83 11.53 -18.10 2.78
N HIS A 84 12.01 -17.45 3.82
CA HIS A 84 12.83 -16.25 3.78
C HIS A 84 12.12 -14.96 3.36
N ARG A 85 10.79 -14.98 3.18
CA ARG A 85 10.07 -13.75 2.83
C ARG A 85 8.58 -13.87 3.16
N THR A 86 7.94 -12.72 3.34
CA THR A 86 6.49 -12.63 3.50
C THR A 86 5.98 -11.63 2.47
N VAL A 87 4.93 -12.03 1.76
CA VAL A 87 4.28 -11.18 0.76
C VAL A 87 2.99 -10.62 1.36
N LEU A 88 2.86 -9.31 1.34
CA LEU A 88 1.68 -8.61 1.83
C LEU A 88 0.97 -7.96 0.67
N THR A 89 -0.33 -8.24 0.54
CA THR A 89 -1.19 -7.59 -0.45
C THR A 89 -2.21 -6.74 0.31
N LEU A 90 -2.28 -5.46 -0.04
CA LEU A 90 -3.20 -4.51 0.57
C LEU A 90 -4.22 -4.02 -0.45
N LYS A 91 -5.45 -3.92 -0.01
CA LYS A 91 -6.49 -3.23 -0.76
C LYS A 91 -6.80 -1.92 -0.03
N ILE A 92 -6.61 -0.81 -0.72
CA ILE A 92 -6.78 0.53 -0.16
C ILE A 92 -7.93 1.21 -0.86
N MET A 93 -8.82 1.80 -0.08
CA MET A 93 -9.94 2.57 -0.63
C MET A 93 -9.80 4.03 -0.25
N SER A 94 -9.97 4.89 -1.24
CA SER A 94 -9.90 6.33 -1.04
C SER A 94 -10.98 6.78 -0.05
N ALA A 95 -10.62 7.73 0.79
CA ALA A 95 -11.55 8.31 1.76
C ALA A 95 -12.57 9.25 1.11
N HIS A 96 -12.33 9.65 -0.13
CA HIS A 96 -13.21 10.57 -0.86
C HIS A 96 -13.66 9.95 -2.16
N GLY A 97 -14.92 10.10 -2.42
CA GLY A 97 -15.51 9.67 -3.69
C GLY A 97 -15.13 10.59 -4.84
#